data_637ba8b8ffb4af407962741894240c4f
#
_entry.id   637ba8b8ffb4af407962741894240c4f
#
_cell.length_a   1.000
_cell.length_b   1.000
_cell.length_c   1.000
_cell.angle_alpha   90.00
_cell.angle_beta   90.00
_cell.angle_gamma   90.00
#
_symmetry.space_group_name_H-M   'P 1'
#
loop_
_entity.id
_entity.type
_entity.pdbx_description
1 polymer ?
#
loop_
_entity_poly.entity_id
_entity_poly.type
_entity_poly.pdbx_seq_one_letter_code
_entity_poly.pdbx_strand_id
1 'polypeptide(L)'
;MSKPIDPQSAVEAMWKTAPRLAKAKAERVYMEEYRKSLKAILMKASGKSSAAAQETEAYSHPDYIKHLAGLQAAVEAEETLRWQMVATEAAIEVWRSQEASNRRIDRAAA
;
A
#
# COMPACT_ATOMS: atom_id res chain seq x y z
N MET A 1 1.10 12.08 -26.62
CA MET A 1 2.58 12.03 -26.49
C MET A 1 2.98 12.06 -25.04
N SER A 2 3.82 11.12 -24.65
CA SER A 2 4.37 11.09 -23.31
C SER A 2 5.43 12.18 -23.15
N LYS A 3 5.47 12.81 -21.98
CA LYS A 3 6.53 13.76 -21.64
C LYS A 3 7.87 13.05 -21.50
N PRO A 4 9.00 13.69 -21.80
CA PRO A 4 10.30 13.13 -21.48
C PRO A 4 10.39 12.83 -19.99
N ILE A 5 11.08 11.75 -19.64
CA ILE A 5 11.30 11.37 -18.25
C ILE A 5 12.36 12.29 -17.66
N ASP A 6 12.00 12.94 -16.56
CA ASP A 6 12.93 13.75 -15.77
C ASP A 6 13.34 12.95 -14.53
N PRO A 7 14.59 12.45 -14.49
CA PRO A 7 15.05 11.63 -13.37
C PRO A 7 15.05 12.39 -12.03
N GLN A 8 15.30 13.69 -12.06
CA GLN A 8 15.27 14.52 -10.86
C GLN A 8 13.88 14.55 -10.25
N SER A 9 12.86 14.79 -11.07
CA SER A 9 11.46 14.77 -10.63
C SER A 9 11.03 13.40 -10.14
N ALA A 10 11.52 12.34 -10.77
CA ALA A 10 11.23 10.96 -10.35
C ALA A 10 11.79 10.68 -8.95
N VAL A 11 13.04 11.06 -8.68
CA VAL A 11 13.66 10.91 -7.37
C VAL A 11 12.92 11.72 -6.30
N GLU A 12 12.54 12.95 -6.61
CA GLU A 12 11.76 13.80 -5.70
C GLU A 12 10.39 13.17 -5.37
N ALA A 13 9.73 12.59 -6.38
CA ALA A 13 8.48 11.87 -6.20
C ALA A 13 8.66 10.69 -5.24
N MET A 14 9.76 9.93 -5.36
CA MET A 14 10.06 8.82 -4.45
C MET A 14 10.26 9.31 -3.02
N TRP A 15 10.99 10.40 -2.83
CA TRP A 15 11.19 11.00 -1.51
C TRP A 15 9.88 11.42 -0.84
N LYS A 16 8.94 11.95 -1.62
CA LYS A 16 7.61 12.36 -1.13
C LYS A 16 6.71 11.16 -0.85
N THR A 17 6.82 10.12 -1.66
CA THR A 17 5.96 8.92 -1.55
C THR A 17 6.39 7.99 -0.42
N ALA A 18 7.70 7.88 -0.16
CA ALA A 18 8.23 6.92 0.81
C ALA A 18 7.62 7.07 2.21
N PRO A 19 7.54 8.27 2.83
CA PRO A 19 6.93 8.40 4.16
C PRO A 19 5.43 8.13 4.13
N ARG A 20 4.75 8.43 3.04
CA ARG A 20 3.32 8.14 2.88
C ARG A 20 3.07 6.63 2.81
N LEU A 21 3.92 5.92 2.07
CA LEU A 21 3.87 4.46 1.99
C LEU A 21 4.14 3.82 3.35
N ALA A 22 5.15 4.30 4.07
CA ALA A 22 5.47 3.81 5.41
C ALA A 22 4.28 3.99 6.37
N LYS A 23 3.63 5.15 6.33
CA LYS A 23 2.44 5.42 7.15
C LYS A 23 1.28 4.50 6.78
N ALA A 24 1.02 4.33 5.48
CA ALA A 24 -0.06 3.45 4.99
C ALA A 24 0.18 1.99 5.41
N LYS A 25 1.41 1.52 5.31
CA LYS A 25 1.78 0.17 5.76
C LYS A 25 1.57 0.00 7.27
N ALA A 26 2.03 0.96 8.06
CA ALA A 26 1.87 0.92 9.52
C ALA A 26 0.39 0.88 9.92
N GLU A 27 -0.44 1.66 9.24
CA GLU A 27 -1.87 1.69 9.47
C GLU A 27 -2.55 0.36 9.11
N ARG A 28 -2.19 -0.23 7.97
CA ARG A 28 -2.70 -1.55 7.59
C ARG A 28 -2.32 -2.61 8.61
N VAL A 29 -1.06 -2.66 9.02
CA VAL A 29 -0.57 -3.63 10.02
C VAL A 29 -1.32 -3.48 11.34
N TYR A 30 -1.50 -2.23 11.79
CA TYR A 30 -2.27 -1.94 13.01
C TYR A 30 -3.71 -2.48 12.91
N MET A 31 -4.36 -2.23 11.79
CA MET A 31 -5.75 -2.68 11.59
C MET A 31 -5.86 -4.20 11.52
N GLU A 32 -4.89 -4.88 10.91
CA GLU A 32 -4.84 -6.34 10.87
C GLU A 32 -4.71 -6.93 12.28
N GLU A 33 -3.83 -6.36 13.10
CA GLU A 33 -3.63 -6.80 14.48
C GLU A 33 -4.83 -6.45 15.37
N TYR A 34 -5.39 -5.26 15.21
CA TYR A 34 -6.57 -4.84 15.98
C TYR A 34 -7.77 -5.72 15.71
N ARG A 35 -7.90 -6.33 14.53
CA ARG A 35 -8.97 -7.26 14.22
C ARG A 35 -9.08 -8.38 15.25
N LYS A 36 -7.95 -8.88 15.74
CA LYS A 36 -7.91 -9.92 16.79
C LYS A 36 -8.44 -9.41 18.11
N SER A 37 -8.04 -8.21 18.50
CA SER A 37 -8.52 -7.57 19.74
C SER A 37 -10.00 -7.26 19.66
N LEU A 38 -10.48 -6.76 18.53
CA LEU A 38 -11.88 -6.48 18.32
C LEU A 38 -12.73 -7.75 18.42
N LYS A 39 -12.28 -8.85 17.79
CA LYS A 39 -12.95 -10.14 17.90
C LYS A 39 -13.10 -10.55 19.37
N ALA A 40 -12.02 -10.47 20.15
CA ALA A 40 -12.03 -10.85 21.55
C ALA A 40 -12.98 -9.97 22.39
N ILE A 41 -12.98 -8.66 22.12
CA ILE A 41 -13.87 -7.70 22.78
C ILE A 41 -15.34 -8.05 22.50
N LEU A 42 -15.66 -8.31 21.24
CA LEU A 42 -17.02 -8.63 20.82
C LEU A 42 -17.48 -9.99 21.35
N MET A 43 -16.59 -10.99 21.38
CA MET A 43 -16.90 -12.29 21.98
C MET A 43 -17.22 -12.14 23.46
N LYS A 44 -16.41 -11.36 24.18
CA LYS A 44 -16.60 -11.12 25.62
C LYS A 44 -17.91 -10.38 25.91
N ALA A 45 -18.31 -9.48 25.03
CA ALA A 45 -19.54 -8.68 25.17
C ALA A 45 -20.79 -9.40 24.67
N SER A 46 -20.66 -10.57 24.02
CA SER A 46 -21.77 -11.23 23.33
C SER A 46 -22.87 -11.77 24.25
N GLY A 47 -22.55 -12.05 25.50
CA GLY A 47 -23.48 -12.70 26.42
C GLY A 47 -23.74 -14.17 26.14
N LYS A 48 -23.03 -14.76 25.16
CA LYS A 48 -23.16 -16.17 24.81
C LYS A 48 -22.32 -17.05 25.73
N SER A 49 -22.76 -18.29 25.94
CA SER A 49 -22.10 -19.20 26.87
C SER A 49 -21.03 -20.07 26.23
N SER A 50 -21.15 -20.39 24.94
CA SER A 50 -20.17 -21.23 24.24
C SER A 50 -19.21 -20.38 23.42
N ALA A 51 -17.99 -20.85 23.26
CA ALA A 51 -16.99 -20.20 22.43
C ALA A 51 -17.46 -20.08 20.98
N ALA A 52 -18.08 -21.11 20.45
CA ALA A 52 -18.59 -21.11 19.07
C ALA A 52 -19.67 -20.04 18.86
N ALA A 53 -20.61 -19.91 19.82
CA ALA A 53 -21.65 -18.89 19.73
C ALA A 53 -21.08 -17.48 19.89
N GLN A 54 -20.10 -17.30 20.78
CA GLN A 54 -19.40 -16.03 20.96
C GLN A 54 -18.69 -15.61 19.66
N GLU A 55 -18.02 -16.55 19.02
CA GLU A 55 -17.29 -16.30 17.77
C GLU A 55 -18.24 -15.91 16.63
N THR A 56 -19.35 -16.62 16.48
CA THR A 56 -20.37 -16.31 15.48
C THR A 56 -20.93 -14.90 15.69
N GLU A 57 -21.21 -14.53 16.92
CA GLU A 57 -21.71 -13.20 17.27
C GLU A 57 -20.68 -12.12 16.94
N ALA A 58 -19.40 -12.37 17.24
CA ALA A 58 -18.34 -11.42 17.00
C ALA A 58 -18.13 -11.18 15.48
N TYR A 59 -18.07 -12.23 14.69
CA TYR A 59 -17.83 -12.11 13.24
C TYR A 59 -19.01 -11.49 12.50
N SER A 60 -20.21 -11.63 12.98
CA SER A 60 -21.40 -11.02 12.38
C SER A 60 -21.74 -9.63 12.94
N HIS A 61 -20.99 -9.19 13.95
CA HIS A 61 -21.24 -7.89 14.56
C HIS A 61 -20.94 -6.75 13.59
N PRO A 62 -21.82 -5.71 13.54
CA PRO A 62 -21.60 -4.57 12.66
C PRO A 62 -20.25 -3.88 12.82
N ASP A 63 -19.73 -3.81 14.05
CA ASP A 63 -18.42 -3.20 14.31
C ASP A 63 -17.29 -3.99 13.68
N TYR A 64 -17.38 -5.33 13.68
CA TYR A 64 -16.39 -6.19 13.02
C TYR A 64 -16.42 -6.00 11.49
N ILE A 65 -17.62 -5.99 10.92
CA ILE A 65 -17.83 -5.79 9.49
C ILE A 65 -17.32 -4.41 9.06
N LYS A 66 -17.59 -3.38 9.86
CA LYS A 66 -17.09 -2.02 9.62
C LYS A 66 -15.53 -1.98 9.64
N HIS A 67 -14.94 -2.72 10.58
CA HIS A 67 -13.48 -2.80 10.66
C HIS A 67 -12.88 -3.46 9.41
N LEU A 68 -13.52 -4.52 8.89
CA LEU A 68 -13.07 -5.17 7.65
C LEU A 68 -13.12 -4.21 6.47
N ALA A 69 -14.13 -3.37 6.36
CA ALA A 69 -14.23 -2.34 5.32
C ALA A 69 -13.10 -1.32 5.45
N GLY A 70 -12.77 -0.91 6.67
CA GLY A 70 -11.64 -0.04 6.95
C GLY A 70 -10.30 -0.68 6.59
N LEU A 71 -10.13 -1.96 6.88
CA LEU A 71 -8.94 -2.71 6.53
C LEU A 71 -8.78 -2.81 5.01
N GLN A 72 -9.85 -3.07 4.29
CA GLN A 72 -9.85 -3.08 2.82
C GLN A 72 -9.36 -1.75 2.26
N ALA A 73 -9.85 -0.63 2.78
CA ALA A 73 -9.42 0.70 2.37
C ALA A 73 -7.94 0.95 2.69
N ALA A 74 -7.46 0.48 3.83
CA ALA A 74 -6.06 0.61 4.23
C ALA A 74 -5.12 -0.19 3.31
N VAL A 75 -5.52 -1.40 2.92
CA VAL A 75 -4.77 -2.22 1.95
C VAL A 75 -4.71 -1.53 0.59
N GLU A 76 -5.83 -0.98 0.11
CA GLU A 76 -5.88 -0.26 -1.14
C GLU A 76 -4.95 0.96 -1.13
N ALA A 77 -4.95 1.74 -0.05
CA ALA A 77 -4.09 2.91 0.09
C ALA A 77 -2.60 2.54 0.05
N GLU A 78 -2.21 1.49 0.78
CA GLU A 78 -0.83 0.99 0.76
C GLU A 78 -0.42 0.50 -0.62
N GLU A 79 -1.24 -0.31 -1.27
CA GLU A 79 -0.96 -0.87 -2.58
C GLU A 79 -0.85 0.21 -3.65
N THR A 80 -1.72 1.22 -3.60
CA THR A 80 -1.65 2.36 -4.53
C THR A 80 -0.29 3.07 -4.45
N LEU A 81 0.16 3.37 -3.23
CA LEU A 81 1.45 4.03 -3.02
C LEU A 81 2.62 3.14 -3.42
N ARG A 82 2.54 1.84 -3.13
CA ARG A 82 3.57 0.87 -3.50
C ARG A 82 3.74 0.80 -5.02
N TRP A 83 2.64 0.71 -5.77
CA TRP A 83 2.69 0.67 -7.23
C TRP A 83 3.15 1.99 -7.84
N GLN A 84 2.85 3.12 -7.20
CA GLN A 84 3.42 4.42 -7.60
C GLN A 84 4.94 4.43 -7.47
N MET A 85 5.48 3.87 -6.39
CA MET A 85 6.93 3.73 -6.21
C MET A 85 7.54 2.84 -7.28
N VAL A 86 6.93 1.71 -7.57
CA VAL A 86 7.38 0.78 -8.62
C VAL A 86 7.38 1.46 -9.98
N ALA A 87 6.31 2.19 -10.32
CA ALA A 87 6.22 2.92 -11.59
C ALA A 87 7.30 3.99 -11.71
N THR A 88 7.60 4.69 -10.62
CA THR A 88 8.65 5.72 -10.60
C THR A 88 10.03 5.09 -10.80
N GLU A 89 10.31 3.96 -10.15
CA GLU A 89 11.56 3.20 -10.36
C GLU A 89 11.69 2.75 -11.82
N ALA A 90 10.61 2.25 -12.40
CA ALA A 90 10.58 1.84 -13.80
C ALA A 90 10.87 3.01 -14.74
N ALA A 91 10.33 4.19 -14.45
CA ALA A 91 10.59 5.40 -15.24
C ALA A 91 12.09 5.77 -15.24
N ILE A 92 12.74 5.64 -14.09
CA ILE A 92 14.18 5.89 -13.97
C ILE A 92 14.98 4.90 -14.84
N GLU A 93 14.60 3.61 -14.83
CA GLU A 93 15.26 2.59 -15.64
C GLU A 93 15.08 2.83 -17.14
N VAL A 94 13.89 3.26 -17.56
CA VAL A 94 13.63 3.65 -18.96
C VAL A 94 14.52 4.82 -19.35
N TRP A 95 14.62 5.84 -18.49
CA TRP A 95 15.51 6.98 -18.75
C TRP A 95 16.95 6.55 -18.91
N ARG A 96 17.45 5.68 -18.04
CA ARG A 96 18.83 5.14 -18.12
C ARG A 96 19.09 4.44 -19.44
N SER A 97 18.14 3.62 -19.89
CA SER A 97 18.27 2.90 -21.18
C SER A 97 18.30 3.87 -22.37
N GLN A 98 17.46 4.91 -22.33
CA GLN A 98 17.43 5.94 -23.38
C GLN A 98 18.73 6.71 -23.42
N GLU A 99 19.28 7.09 -22.27
CA GLU A 99 20.55 7.80 -22.18
C GLU A 99 21.72 6.96 -22.70
N ALA A 100 21.74 5.67 -22.39
CA ALA A 100 22.75 4.74 -22.88
C ALA A 100 22.69 4.61 -24.41
N SER A 101 21.47 4.54 -24.97
CA SER A 101 21.25 4.49 -26.41
C SER A 101 21.71 5.79 -27.11
N ASN A 102 21.34 6.93 -26.53
CA ASN A 102 21.72 8.25 -27.04
C ASN A 102 23.24 8.43 -27.06
N ARG A 103 23.95 8.01 -26.04
CA ARG A 103 25.42 8.06 -25.98
C ARG A 103 26.06 7.21 -27.06
N ARG A 104 25.51 6.02 -27.35
CA ARG A 104 25.98 5.16 -28.43
C ARG A 104 25.80 5.81 -29.82
N ILE A 105 24.62 6.43 -30.01
CA ILE A 105 24.33 7.15 -31.26
C ILE A 105 25.33 8.31 -31.45
N ASP A 106 25.54 9.10 -30.40
CA ASP A 106 26.47 10.24 -30.44
C ASP A 106 27.90 9.81 -30.77
N ARG A 107 28.37 8.70 -30.19
CA ARG A 107 29.69 8.15 -30.51
C ARG A 107 29.80 7.69 -31.96
N ALA A 108 28.75 7.07 -32.50
CA ALA A 108 28.73 6.61 -33.88
C ALA A 108 28.69 7.77 -34.86
N ALA A 109 28.14 8.92 -34.49
CA ALA A 109 28.05 10.13 -35.32
C ALA A 109 29.34 10.99 -35.29
N ALA A 110 30.20 10.79 -34.29
CA ALA A 110 31.41 11.57 -34.10
C ALA A 110 32.51 11.27 -35.15
#